data_86245785106b2d66dafa7b6170335b7d
#
_entry.id   86245785106b2d66dafa7b6170335b7d
#
_cell.length_a   1.000
_cell.length_b   1.000
_cell.length_c   1.000
_cell.angle_alpha   90.00
_cell.angle_beta   90.00
_cell.angle_gamma   90.00
#
_symmetry.space_group_name_H-M   'P 1'
#
loop_
_entity.id
_entity.type
_entity.pdbx_description
1 polymer ?
#
loop_
_entity_poly.entity_id
_entity_poly.type
_entity_poly.pdbx_seq_one_letter_code
_entity_poly.pdbx_strand_id
1 'polypeptide(L)'
;MTKRFYLIAVALLIFSGADSATPFIPLQGNVTSYRMKTLEGKKISLRDYRGSPLLINFWATWCAPCRKEFPIIKEIEKKFGKDGLVVLAVNVDDTRTISGVKSFVSAHSLKFTIPLDPNRKLFNSFHGTSLPLTLLIDASGNVIRTYSGFLGAWEEDINRELSELVTNASSKKAE
;
A
#
# COMPACT_ATOMS: atom_id res chain seq x y z
N MET A 1 -36.35 -45.64 -45.44
CA MET A 1 -35.99 -44.21 -45.43
C MET A 1 -36.19 -43.69 -44.01
N THR A 2 -35.16 -43.74 -43.17
CA THR A 2 -35.23 -43.34 -41.75
C THR A 2 -34.45 -42.03 -41.55
N LYS A 3 -35.20 -40.95 -41.34
CA LYS A 3 -34.59 -39.63 -41.01
C LYS A 3 -34.18 -39.58 -39.55
N ARG A 4 -32.87 -39.55 -39.31
CA ARG A 4 -32.26 -39.31 -37.99
C ARG A 4 -32.36 -37.82 -37.67
N PHE A 5 -33.16 -37.45 -36.66
CA PHE A 5 -33.18 -36.12 -36.07
C PHE A 5 -31.94 -35.98 -35.13
N TYR A 6 -31.00 -35.11 -35.47
CA TYR A 6 -29.94 -34.69 -34.56
C TYR A 6 -30.49 -33.59 -33.65
N LEU A 7 -30.71 -33.90 -32.39
CA LEU A 7 -30.95 -32.91 -31.34
C LEU A 7 -29.63 -32.24 -30.99
N ILE A 8 -29.46 -31.00 -31.43
CA ILE A 8 -28.33 -30.13 -30.99
C ILE A 8 -28.72 -29.58 -29.62
N ALA A 9 -28.12 -30.16 -28.58
CA ALA A 9 -28.15 -29.62 -27.22
C ALA A 9 -27.27 -28.37 -27.19
N VAL A 10 -27.86 -27.19 -27.18
CA VAL A 10 -27.17 -25.93 -26.91
C VAL A 10 -26.89 -25.88 -25.40
N ALA A 11 -25.67 -26.20 -25.04
CA ALA A 11 -25.18 -25.98 -23.68
C ALA A 11 -25.01 -24.48 -23.46
N LEU A 12 -25.90 -23.86 -22.70
CA LEU A 12 -25.75 -22.52 -22.16
C LEU A 12 -24.59 -22.56 -21.16
N LEU A 13 -23.40 -22.16 -21.59
CA LEU A 13 -22.31 -21.83 -20.69
C LEU A 13 -22.71 -20.56 -19.93
N ILE A 14 -23.15 -20.74 -18.70
CA ILE A 14 -23.29 -19.67 -17.72
C ILE A 14 -21.87 -19.19 -17.43
N PHE A 15 -21.47 -18.09 -18.07
CA PHE A 15 -20.23 -17.41 -17.77
C PHE A 15 -20.41 -16.73 -16.42
N SER A 16 -20.10 -17.49 -15.36
CA SER A 16 -20.06 -17.02 -13.99
C SER A 16 -18.99 -15.94 -13.88
N GLY A 17 -19.40 -14.79 -13.32
CA GLY A 17 -18.62 -13.55 -13.29
C GLY A 17 -17.14 -13.74 -13.01
N ALA A 18 -16.32 -13.21 -13.90
CA ALA A 18 -14.90 -13.08 -13.68
C ALA A 18 -14.71 -12.10 -12.50
N ASP A 19 -14.47 -12.65 -11.33
CA ASP A 19 -13.84 -11.92 -10.24
C ASP A 19 -12.57 -11.28 -10.82
N SER A 20 -12.57 -9.94 -10.90
CA SER A 20 -11.40 -9.19 -11.29
C SER A 20 -10.40 -9.24 -10.14
N ALA A 21 -9.86 -10.43 -9.89
CA ALA A 21 -8.75 -10.62 -8.97
C ALA A 21 -7.58 -9.79 -9.54
N THR A 22 -7.35 -8.62 -8.95
CA THR A 22 -6.13 -7.87 -9.20
C THR A 22 -4.94 -8.80 -8.98
N PRO A 23 -3.97 -8.86 -9.91
CA PRO A 23 -2.87 -9.79 -9.78
C PRO A 23 -2.13 -9.53 -8.48
N PHE A 24 -2.15 -10.52 -7.61
CA PHE A 24 -1.42 -10.57 -6.37
C PHE A 24 0.10 -10.51 -6.69
N ILE A 25 0.75 -9.40 -6.39
CA ILE A 25 2.18 -9.22 -6.62
C ILE A 25 2.90 -9.47 -5.30
N PRO A 26 3.51 -10.66 -5.09
CA PRO A 26 4.30 -10.91 -3.90
C PRO A 26 5.52 -9.97 -3.90
N LEU A 27 5.82 -9.37 -2.75
CA LEU A 27 7.06 -8.61 -2.57
C LEU A 27 8.24 -9.54 -2.83
N GLN A 28 8.98 -9.32 -3.92
CA GLN A 28 10.18 -10.08 -4.23
C GLN A 28 11.22 -9.87 -3.12
N GLY A 29 11.98 -10.92 -2.82
CA GLY A 29 12.86 -10.97 -1.65
C GLY A 29 13.88 -9.83 -1.52
N ASN A 30 14.30 -9.21 -2.63
CA ASN A 30 15.19 -8.05 -2.64
C ASN A 30 14.52 -6.76 -2.11
N VAL A 31 13.21 -6.56 -2.36
CA VAL A 31 12.46 -5.38 -1.90
C VAL A 31 12.22 -5.44 -0.40
N THR A 32 11.85 -6.63 0.12
CA THR A 32 11.61 -6.80 1.57
C THR A 32 12.86 -6.61 2.41
N SER A 33 14.05 -6.87 1.86
CA SER A 33 15.33 -6.73 2.55
C SER A 33 15.98 -5.36 2.37
N TYR A 34 15.40 -4.48 1.53
CA TYR A 34 15.93 -3.13 1.34
C TYR A 34 15.93 -2.37 2.65
N ARG A 35 17.12 -1.90 3.04
CA ARG A 35 17.31 -1.19 4.30
C ARG A 35 17.21 0.31 4.10
N MET A 36 16.40 0.96 4.92
CA MET A 36 16.22 2.41 4.97
C MET A 36 16.64 2.93 6.33
N LYS A 37 16.97 4.21 6.42
CA LYS A 37 17.03 4.94 7.68
C LYS A 37 15.73 5.72 7.85
N THR A 38 15.19 5.73 9.06
CA THR A 38 14.11 6.66 9.39
C THR A 38 14.66 8.07 9.61
N LEU A 39 13.77 9.05 9.70
CA LEU A 39 14.13 10.43 10.04
C LEU A 39 14.86 10.55 11.38
N GLU A 40 14.56 9.64 12.34
CA GLU A 40 15.17 9.53 13.65
C GLU A 40 16.49 8.73 13.62
N GLY A 41 16.92 8.25 12.43
CA GLY A 41 18.17 7.51 12.23
C GLY A 41 18.09 6.00 12.48
N LYS A 42 16.93 5.44 12.83
CA LYS A 42 16.74 4.00 12.99
C LYS A 42 16.86 3.29 11.65
N LYS A 43 17.58 2.19 11.59
CA LYS A 43 17.63 1.31 10.40
C LYS A 43 16.43 0.37 10.41
N ILE A 44 15.67 0.34 9.33
CA ILE A 44 14.51 -0.52 9.14
C ILE A 44 14.52 -1.16 7.75
N SER A 45 13.74 -2.24 7.62
CA SER A 45 13.39 -2.86 6.34
C SER A 45 11.91 -3.24 6.35
N LEU A 46 11.30 -3.50 5.21
CA LEU A 46 9.90 -3.96 5.17
C LEU A 46 9.72 -5.33 5.83
N ARG A 47 10.80 -6.13 5.91
CA ARG A 47 10.80 -7.42 6.61
C ARG A 47 10.50 -7.28 8.12
N ASP A 48 10.90 -6.16 8.72
CA ASP A 48 10.73 -5.92 10.17
C ASP A 48 9.24 -5.76 10.55
N TYR A 49 8.37 -5.61 9.57
CA TYR A 49 6.92 -5.42 9.74
C TYR A 49 6.08 -6.63 9.31
N ARG A 50 6.72 -7.77 9.02
CA ARG A 50 5.97 -9.00 8.73
C ARG A 50 5.09 -9.39 9.92
N GLY A 51 3.88 -9.85 9.62
CA GLY A 51 2.85 -10.13 10.61
C GLY A 51 1.91 -8.96 10.89
N SER A 52 2.20 -7.79 10.29
CA SER A 52 1.32 -6.61 10.35
C SER A 52 0.94 -6.14 8.96
N PRO A 53 -0.31 -5.74 8.72
CA PRO A 53 -0.69 -5.03 7.51
C PRO A 53 0.01 -3.67 7.46
N LEU A 54 0.42 -3.23 6.25
CA LEU A 54 1.11 -1.95 6.06
C LEU A 54 0.32 -1.05 5.11
N LEU A 55 0.31 0.24 5.42
CA LEU A 55 0.06 1.30 4.47
C LEU A 55 1.39 2.00 4.22
N ILE A 56 1.92 1.91 2.99
CA ILE A 56 3.12 2.63 2.57
C ILE A 56 2.67 3.79 1.69
N ASN A 57 2.99 5.02 2.10
CA ASN A 57 2.73 6.22 1.30
C ASN A 57 4.06 6.86 0.92
N PHE A 58 4.31 7.00 -0.37
CA PHE A 58 5.49 7.71 -0.91
C PHE A 58 5.15 9.17 -1.15
N TRP A 59 5.97 10.06 -0.60
CA TRP A 59 5.76 11.50 -0.62
C TRP A 59 7.06 12.30 -0.66
N ALA A 60 6.95 13.59 -0.97
CA ALA A 60 8.06 14.54 -0.88
C ALA A 60 7.58 15.91 -0.35
N THR A 61 8.49 16.70 0.20
CA THR A 61 8.16 18.02 0.75
C THR A 61 7.62 19.00 -0.30
N TRP A 62 8.09 18.89 -1.53
CA TRP A 62 7.64 19.70 -2.68
C TRP A 62 6.35 19.20 -3.35
N CYS A 63 5.84 18.01 -2.96
CA CYS A 63 4.64 17.41 -3.54
C CYS A 63 3.37 18.02 -2.94
N ALA A 64 2.74 18.94 -3.65
CA ALA A 64 1.52 19.60 -3.17
C ALA A 64 0.32 18.63 -2.92
N PRO A 65 0.00 17.66 -3.80
CA PRO A 65 -1.06 16.70 -3.52
C PRO A 65 -0.73 15.78 -2.32
N CYS A 66 0.54 15.43 -2.09
CA CYS A 66 0.95 14.65 -0.93
C CYS A 66 0.60 15.36 0.40
N ARG A 67 0.79 16.69 0.45
CA ARG A 67 0.43 17.46 1.65
C ARG A 67 -1.05 17.40 1.97
N LYS A 68 -1.90 17.32 0.94
CA LYS A 68 -3.36 17.21 1.10
C LYS A 68 -3.81 15.85 1.61
N GLU A 69 -2.96 14.81 1.47
CA GLU A 69 -3.27 13.45 1.93
C GLU A 69 -3.00 13.23 3.42
N PHE A 70 -2.09 13.98 4.04
CA PHE A 70 -1.72 13.73 5.44
C PHE A 70 -2.88 13.73 6.44
N PRO A 71 -3.90 14.60 6.32
CA PRO A 71 -5.08 14.48 7.17
C PRO A 71 -5.78 13.12 7.03
N ILE A 72 -5.93 12.62 5.80
CA ILE A 72 -6.56 11.32 5.52
C ILE A 72 -5.73 10.18 6.13
N ILE A 73 -4.40 10.20 5.91
CA ILE A 73 -3.50 9.18 6.45
C ILE A 73 -3.49 9.20 7.99
N LYS A 74 -3.60 10.38 8.62
CA LYS A 74 -3.73 10.48 10.09
C LYS A 74 -5.02 9.85 10.61
N GLU A 75 -6.13 10.06 9.93
CA GLU A 75 -7.40 9.42 10.32
C GLU A 75 -7.35 7.90 10.11
N ILE A 76 -6.72 7.44 9.02
CA ILE A 76 -6.47 6.01 8.78
C ILE A 76 -5.62 5.42 9.92
N GLU A 77 -4.51 6.04 10.28
CA GLU A 77 -3.65 5.56 11.36
C GLU A 77 -4.37 5.54 12.70
N LYS A 78 -5.12 6.60 13.02
CA LYS A 78 -5.93 6.68 14.24
C LYS A 78 -7.01 5.59 14.30
N LYS A 79 -7.65 5.28 13.16
CA LYS A 79 -8.74 4.30 13.07
C LYS A 79 -8.21 2.86 13.15
N PHE A 80 -7.19 2.53 12.38
CA PHE A 80 -6.73 1.16 12.16
C PHE A 80 -5.42 0.80 12.88
N GLY A 81 -4.66 1.78 13.36
CA GLY A 81 -3.39 1.55 14.05
C GLY A 81 -3.53 0.69 15.30
N LYS A 82 -4.60 0.88 16.08
CA LYS A 82 -4.94 0.05 17.25
C LYS A 82 -5.23 -1.42 16.87
N ASP A 83 -5.67 -1.66 15.63
CA ASP A 83 -5.99 -2.99 15.10
C ASP A 83 -4.79 -3.61 14.35
N GLY A 84 -3.59 -3.01 14.50
CA GLY A 84 -2.31 -3.54 14.03
C GLY A 84 -1.84 -3.03 12.67
N LEU A 85 -2.56 -2.07 12.04
CA LEU A 85 -2.04 -1.40 10.84
C LEU A 85 -0.79 -0.59 11.18
N VAL A 86 0.26 -0.73 10.37
CA VAL A 86 1.44 0.13 10.44
C VAL A 86 1.46 1.08 9.25
N VAL A 87 1.67 2.37 9.52
CA VAL A 87 1.81 3.40 8.49
C VAL A 87 3.29 3.78 8.33
N LEU A 88 3.80 3.65 7.11
CA LEU A 88 5.14 4.07 6.71
C LEU A 88 5.02 5.19 5.66
N ALA A 89 5.29 6.43 6.06
CA ALA A 89 5.31 7.56 5.14
C ALA A 89 6.72 7.73 4.56
N VAL A 90 7.02 7.01 3.47
CA VAL A 90 8.35 6.97 2.85
C VAL A 90 8.63 8.28 2.11
N ASN A 91 9.61 9.03 2.58
CA ASN A 91 10.01 10.28 1.98
C ASN A 91 11.02 10.03 0.85
N VAL A 92 10.78 10.63 -0.32
CA VAL A 92 11.62 10.51 -1.53
C VAL A 92 12.30 11.83 -1.93
N ASP A 93 12.42 12.78 -1.00
CA ASP A 93 13.26 13.96 -1.22
C ASP A 93 14.70 13.52 -1.50
N ASP A 94 15.34 14.15 -2.48
CA ASP A 94 16.73 13.85 -2.82
C ASP A 94 17.72 14.55 -1.86
N THR A 95 19.01 14.37 -2.08
CA THR A 95 20.07 14.93 -1.23
C THR A 95 20.05 16.45 -1.11
N ARG A 96 19.39 17.17 -2.02
CA ARG A 96 19.28 18.64 -2.02
C ARG A 96 18.13 19.11 -1.14
N THR A 97 17.05 18.33 -1.04
CA THR A 97 15.80 18.73 -0.37
C THR A 97 15.58 18.03 0.97
N ILE A 98 16.30 16.92 1.22
CA ILE A 98 16.12 16.08 2.42
C ILE A 98 16.35 16.84 3.74
N SER A 99 17.16 17.88 3.76
CA SER A 99 17.41 18.70 4.96
C SER A 99 16.13 19.37 5.48
N GLY A 100 15.17 19.65 4.61
CA GLY A 100 13.88 20.26 4.96
C GLY A 100 12.86 19.27 5.52
N VAL A 101 13.06 17.96 5.37
CA VAL A 101 12.08 16.93 5.75
C VAL A 101 11.75 16.98 7.24
N LYS A 102 12.74 17.13 8.10
CA LYS A 102 12.52 17.18 9.56
C LYS A 102 11.64 18.37 9.97
N SER A 103 11.94 19.55 9.46
CA SER A 103 11.15 20.76 9.72
C SER A 103 9.72 20.61 9.18
N PHE A 104 9.58 20.02 7.99
CA PHE A 104 8.28 19.75 7.39
C PHE A 104 7.45 18.79 8.25
N VAL A 105 8.01 17.65 8.65
CA VAL A 105 7.35 16.64 9.50
C VAL A 105 6.89 17.26 10.82
N SER A 106 7.74 18.07 11.46
CA SER A 106 7.41 18.80 12.69
C SER A 106 6.28 19.79 12.48
N ALA A 107 6.37 20.64 11.44
CA ALA A 107 5.36 21.67 11.15
C ALA A 107 3.96 21.08 10.85
N HIS A 108 3.92 19.88 10.24
CA HIS A 108 2.66 19.19 9.92
C HIS A 108 2.24 18.17 10.98
N SER A 109 2.97 18.06 12.10
CA SER A 109 2.70 17.12 13.21
C SER A 109 2.48 15.70 12.71
N LEU A 110 3.37 15.22 11.81
CA LEU A 110 3.33 13.85 11.31
C LEU A 110 3.99 12.92 12.35
N LYS A 111 3.21 11.98 12.89
CA LYS A 111 3.66 11.04 13.94
C LYS A 111 3.97 9.65 13.41
N PHE A 112 3.82 9.43 12.11
CA PHE A 112 4.16 8.16 11.46
C PHE A 112 5.65 7.91 11.48
N THR A 113 6.05 6.65 11.28
CA THR A 113 7.43 6.32 10.92
C THR A 113 7.74 6.90 9.53
N ILE A 114 8.81 7.69 9.42
CA ILE A 114 9.24 8.35 8.18
C ILE A 114 10.55 7.72 7.69
N PRO A 115 10.49 6.65 6.87
CA PRO A 115 11.67 6.13 6.19
C PRO A 115 12.13 7.08 5.10
N LEU A 116 13.44 7.15 4.86
CA LEU A 116 14.06 7.99 3.85
C LEU A 116 14.54 7.14 2.67
N ASP A 117 14.09 7.47 1.46
CA ASP A 117 14.47 6.81 0.19
C ASP A 117 15.00 7.84 -0.83
N PRO A 118 16.10 8.58 -0.52
CA PRO A 118 16.58 9.72 -1.30
C PRO A 118 17.01 9.34 -2.72
N ASN A 119 17.34 8.08 -2.95
CA ASN A 119 17.69 7.56 -4.28
C ASN A 119 16.50 6.91 -4.99
N ARG A 120 15.31 6.96 -4.41
CA ARG A 120 14.07 6.36 -4.92
C ARG A 120 14.17 4.85 -5.24
N LYS A 121 15.06 4.14 -4.58
CA LYS A 121 15.26 2.70 -4.86
C LYS A 121 14.03 1.88 -4.50
N LEU A 122 13.44 2.14 -3.33
CA LEU A 122 12.21 1.47 -2.91
C LEU A 122 11.04 1.91 -3.78
N PHE A 123 10.89 3.21 -4.01
CA PHE A 123 9.85 3.77 -4.89
C PHE A 123 9.87 3.14 -6.28
N ASN A 124 11.06 3.06 -6.91
CA ASN A 124 11.23 2.47 -8.23
C ASN A 124 10.96 0.96 -8.25
N SER A 125 11.26 0.25 -7.15
CA SER A 125 10.97 -1.20 -7.05
C SER A 125 9.48 -1.52 -7.01
N PHE A 126 8.65 -0.54 -6.66
CA PHE A 126 7.19 -0.60 -6.77
C PHE A 126 6.66 0.05 -8.07
N HIS A 127 7.53 0.25 -9.06
CA HIS A 127 7.19 0.88 -10.34
C HIS A 127 6.56 2.27 -10.18
N GLY A 128 6.97 3.02 -9.15
CA GLY A 128 6.48 4.36 -8.89
C GLY A 128 6.88 5.33 -10.02
N THR A 129 5.89 5.99 -10.59
CA THR A 129 6.07 6.97 -11.68
C THR A 129 5.68 8.38 -11.28
N SER A 130 4.78 8.52 -10.30
CA SER A 130 4.27 9.80 -9.81
C SER A 130 4.04 9.78 -8.31
N LEU A 131 3.98 10.96 -7.69
CA LEU A 131 3.63 11.15 -6.29
C LEU A 131 2.27 11.83 -6.16
N PRO A 132 1.51 11.53 -5.12
CA PRO A 132 1.74 10.47 -4.15
C PRO A 132 1.51 9.07 -4.72
N LEU A 133 2.12 8.06 -4.09
CA LEU A 133 1.88 6.66 -4.38
C LEU A 133 1.61 5.94 -3.07
N THR A 134 0.46 5.27 -2.95
CA THR A 134 0.09 4.53 -1.75
C THR A 134 -0.08 3.05 -2.05
N LEU A 135 0.49 2.21 -1.20
CA LEU A 135 0.41 0.76 -1.29
C LEU A 135 -0.24 0.20 -0.03
N LEU A 136 -1.14 -0.75 -0.19
CA LEU A 136 -1.62 -1.62 0.88
C LEU A 136 -0.91 -2.97 0.78
N ILE A 137 -0.37 -3.42 1.89
CA ILE A 137 0.38 -4.68 1.99
C ILE A 137 -0.21 -5.50 3.12
N ASP A 138 -0.45 -6.79 2.86
CA ASP A 138 -0.97 -7.71 3.86
C ASP A 138 0.09 -8.14 4.89
N ALA A 139 -0.33 -8.81 5.96
CA ALA A 139 0.55 -9.32 7.00
C ALA A 139 1.59 -10.36 6.49
N SER A 140 1.33 -10.98 5.34
CA SER A 140 2.26 -11.91 4.69
C SER A 140 3.31 -11.19 3.85
N GLY A 141 3.15 -9.87 3.61
CA GLY A 141 4.06 -9.04 2.82
C GLY A 141 3.69 -8.96 1.34
N ASN A 142 2.44 -9.20 0.98
CA ASN A 142 1.99 -9.08 -0.40
C ASN A 142 1.33 -7.73 -0.65
N VAL A 143 1.60 -7.14 -1.81
CA VAL A 143 0.90 -5.92 -2.24
C VAL A 143 -0.52 -6.30 -2.66
N ILE A 144 -1.50 -5.77 -1.95
CA ILE A 144 -2.92 -6.01 -2.22
C ILE A 144 -3.48 -4.95 -3.17
N ARG A 145 -3.07 -3.70 -2.95
CA ARG A 145 -3.55 -2.57 -3.74
C ARG A 145 -2.47 -1.50 -3.90
N THR A 146 -2.54 -0.80 -5.02
CA THR A 146 -1.72 0.38 -5.31
C THR A 146 -2.63 1.52 -5.74
N TYR A 147 -2.51 2.67 -5.08
CA TYR A 147 -3.20 3.91 -5.42
C TYR A 147 -2.19 4.92 -5.93
N SER A 148 -2.35 5.37 -7.17
CA SER A 148 -1.51 6.41 -7.77
C SER A 148 -2.27 7.72 -7.80
N GLY A 149 -1.66 8.78 -7.30
CA GLY A 149 -2.28 10.09 -7.15
C GLY A 149 -2.97 10.30 -5.80
N PHE A 150 -3.74 11.38 -5.68
CA PHE A 150 -4.35 11.83 -4.44
C PHE A 150 -5.31 10.80 -3.84
N LEU A 151 -5.02 10.35 -2.63
CA LEU A 151 -5.73 9.27 -1.94
C LEU A 151 -7.20 9.58 -1.64
N GLY A 152 -7.55 10.85 -1.47
CA GLY A 152 -8.93 11.26 -1.20
C GLY A 152 -9.93 10.85 -2.29
N ALA A 153 -9.47 10.58 -3.51
CA ALA A 153 -10.31 10.04 -4.56
C ALA A 153 -10.72 8.56 -4.32
N TRP A 154 -10.07 7.87 -3.37
CA TRP A 154 -10.22 6.45 -3.07
C TRP A 154 -10.62 6.19 -1.62
N GLU A 155 -11.10 7.21 -0.89
CA GLU A 155 -11.27 7.14 0.57
C GLU A 155 -12.22 6.02 1.01
N GLU A 156 -13.32 5.79 0.30
CA GLU A 156 -14.27 4.71 0.62
C GLU A 156 -13.63 3.33 0.37
N ASP A 157 -12.97 3.16 -0.77
CA ASP A 157 -12.34 1.91 -1.15
C ASP A 157 -11.22 1.54 -0.19
N ILE A 158 -10.33 2.48 0.14
CA ILE A 158 -9.21 2.23 1.05
C ILE A 158 -9.69 1.89 2.46
N ASN A 159 -10.77 2.53 2.95
CA ASN A 159 -11.33 2.22 4.27
C ASN A 159 -11.91 0.81 4.33
N ARG A 160 -12.59 0.34 3.26
CA ARG A 160 -13.10 -1.01 3.14
C ARG A 160 -11.95 -2.02 3.15
N GLU A 161 -10.98 -1.84 2.28
CA GLU A 161 -9.82 -2.73 2.13
C GLU A 161 -8.98 -2.82 3.41
N LEU A 162 -8.75 -1.70 4.09
CA LEU A 162 -8.04 -1.69 5.36
C LEU A 162 -8.81 -2.45 6.45
N SER A 163 -10.15 -2.33 6.50
CA SER A 163 -10.96 -3.08 7.45
C SER A 163 -10.81 -4.58 7.25
N GLU A 164 -10.82 -5.04 6.01
CA GLU A 164 -10.60 -6.45 5.65
C GLU A 164 -9.18 -6.91 6.02
N LEU A 165 -8.16 -6.10 5.70
CA LEU A 165 -6.76 -6.43 5.97
C LEU A 165 -6.46 -6.60 7.46
N VAL A 166 -6.94 -5.69 8.31
CA VAL A 166 -6.68 -5.77 9.77
C VAL A 166 -7.47 -6.91 10.40
N THR A 167 -8.69 -7.19 9.93
CA THR A 167 -9.50 -8.34 10.40
C THR A 167 -8.81 -9.66 10.08
N ASN A 168 -8.36 -9.84 8.83
CA ASN A 168 -7.67 -11.05 8.38
C ASN A 168 -6.32 -11.25 9.12
N ALA A 169 -5.59 -10.16 9.40
CA ALA A 169 -4.35 -10.23 10.16
C ALA A 169 -4.58 -10.65 11.62
N SER A 170 -5.64 -10.16 12.24
CA SER A 170 -6.01 -10.50 13.62
C SER A 170 -6.43 -11.96 13.75
N SER A 171 -7.23 -12.49 12.82
CA SER A 171 -7.65 -13.89 12.79
C SER A 171 -6.46 -14.84 12.68
N LYS A 172 -5.51 -14.53 11.81
CA LYS A 172 -4.32 -15.35 11.57
C LYS A 172 -3.31 -15.36 12.74
N LYS A 173 -3.42 -14.39 13.65
CA LYS A 173 -2.57 -14.30 14.86
C LYS A 173 -3.17 -15.06 16.04
N ALA A 174 -4.45 -15.42 15.97
CA ALA A 174 -5.19 -16.15 17.00
C ALA A 174 -5.12 -17.68 16.83
N GLU A 175 -4.66 -18.17 15.67
CA GLU A 175 -4.37 -19.59 15.37
C GLU A 175 -2.91 -19.93 15.75
#